data_891f2cc963074f1fff44b1d736901789
#
_entry.id   891f2cc963074f1fff44b1d736901789
#
_cell.length_a   1.000
_cell.length_b   1.000
_cell.length_c   1.000
_cell.angle_alpha   90.00
_cell.angle_beta   90.00
_cell.angle_gamma   90.00
#
_symmetry.space_group_name_H-M   'P 1'
#
loop_
_entity.id
_entity.type
_entity.pdbx_description
1 polymer ?
#
loop_
_entity_poly.entity_id
_entity_poly.type
_entity_poly.pdbx_seq_one_letter_code
_entity_poly.pdbx_strand_id
1 'polypeptide(L)'
;MNKVLCFLCHKKTKPLSMMVDFFSKNRSNKIIIHVDSKSDINEFSCFSAYSNVILLSERHNVLWGGMGMVSATISLLKEALNHKFDYLFLLSGDDLVCVDERYLDDFLNNINLFNLIHYQDERNGYVNPDNRVKYRYPSFFFKKESNRLDYLRRLFFKLFKFSRINKEYHNFISSGHRFYKGSQWFGLNHKTVSDIILFLNENSWYLDLYRDSLIPDEVFFHTLIKYIGINDLYSDKTKVSDALRYTDWITGPDYPRSLDYDDVDKIKKSGCLFARKFKHDTSVHLFDELRKSV
;
A
#
# COMPACT_ATOMS: atom_id res chain seq x y z
N MET A 1 13.92 17.31 -4.54
CA MET A 1 12.84 16.93 -3.59
C MET A 1 13.31 15.81 -2.70
N ASN A 2 13.00 15.85 -1.41
CA ASN A 2 13.32 14.77 -0.46
C ASN A 2 12.17 13.75 -0.44
N LYS A 3 12.44 12.52 -0.82
CA LYS A 3 11.40 11.46 -0.83
C LYS A 3 11.69 10.38 0.21
N VAL A 4 10.62 9.84 0.77
CA VAL A 4 10.67 8.60 1.56
C VAL A 4 10.00 7.48 0.78
N LEU A 5 10.75 6.41 0.53
CA LEU A 5 10.25 5.19 -0.11
C LEU A 5 10.04 4.13 0.98
N CYS A 6 8.80 3.89 1.35
CA CYS A 6 8.41 2.89 2.36
C CYS A 6 8.06 1.56 1.70
N PHE A 7 8.81 0.52 1.99
CA PHE A 7 8.57 -0.81 1.42
C PHE A 7 8.00 -1.79 2.44
N LEU A 8 6.93 -2.48 2.06
CA LEU A 8 6.37 -3.63 2.76
C LEU A 8 6.85 -4.91 2.06
N CYS A 9 7.68 -5.71 2.73
CA CYS A 9 8.34 -6.86 2.14
C CYS A 9 8.19 -8.12 2.99
N HIS A 10 8.11 -9.28 2.32
CA HIS A 10 8.21 -10.60 2.95
C HIS A 10 9.31 -11.46 2.32
N LYS A 11 9.91 -11.01 1.22
CA LYS A 11 11.04 -11.64 0.52
C LYS A 11 11.93 -10.55 -0.07
N LYS A 12 13.22 -10.80 -0.16
CA LYS A 12 14.14 -9.99 -0.95
C LYS A 12 13.98 -10.37 -2.42
N THR A 13 13.39 -9.48 -3.22
CA THR A 13 13.17 -9.68 -4.64
C THR A 13 14.15 -8.86 -5.47
N LYS A 14 14.34 -9.20 -6.75
CA LYS A 14 15.12 -8.34 -7.65
C LYS A 14 14.47 -6.97 -7.86
N PRO A 15 13.12 -6.85 -8.05
CA PRO A 15 12.47 -5.54 -8.08
C PRO A 15 12.81 -4.67 -6.86
N LEU A 16 12.72 -5.20 -5.64
CA LEU A 16 13.12 -4.45 -4.45
C LEU A 16 14.58 -3.98 -4.52
N SER A 17 15.50 -4.88 -4.90
CA SER A 17 16.92 -4.53 -5.00
C SER A 17 17.16 -3.43 -6.03
N MET A 18 16.52 -3.52 -7.20
CA MET A 18 16.60 -2.48 -8.25
C MET A 18 16.04 -1.14 -7.78
N MET A 19 14.93 -1.15 -7.02
CA MET A 19 14.34 0.07 -6.46
C MET A 19 15.25 0.70 -5.40
N VAL A 20 15.83 -0.12 -4.51
CA VAL A 20 16.81 0.35 -3.52
C VAL A 20 18.04 0.94 -4.21
N ASP A 21 18.64 0.23 -5.17
CA ASP A 21 19.81 0.69 -5.93
C ASP A 21 19.51 2.00 -6.69
N PHE A 22 18.32 2.14 -7.23
CA PHE A 22 17.93 3.33 -7.98
C PHE A 22 17.79 4.55 -7.08
N PHE A 23 16.97 4.45 -6.03
CA PHE A 23 16.67 5.61 -5.18
C PHE A 23 17.76 5.93 -4.16
N SER A 24 18.63 4.98 -3.80
CA SER A 24 19.74 5.22 -2.87
C SER A 24 20.85 6.11 -3.44
N LYS A 25 20.96 6.21 -4.78
CA LYS A 25 21.91 7.10 -5.45
C LYS A 25 21.71 8.56 -5.07
N ASN A 26 20.48 8.98 -4.86
CA ASN A 26 20.16 10.28 -4.34
C ASN A 26 20.07 10.22 -2.80
N ARG A 27 21.08 10.78 -2.13
CA ARG A 27 21.18 10.76 -0.66
C ARG A 27 20.11 11.59 0.06
N SER A 28 19.39 12.44 -0.65
CA SER A 28 18.23 13.17 -0.12
C SER A 28 17.02 12.27 0.07
N ASN A 29 16.97 11.12 -0.62
CA ASN A 29 15.95 10.12 -0.40
C ASN A 29 16.23 9.32 0.89
N LYS A 30 15.16 8.86 1.54
CA LYS A 30 15.22 7.82 2.57
C LYS A 30 14.45 6.61 2.09
N ILE A 31 14.99 5.43 2.33
CA ILE A 31 14.36 4.16 2.01
C ILE A 31 14.15 3.43 3.32
N ILE A 32 12.88 3.15 3.66
CA ILE A 32 12.52 2.47 4.90
C ILE A 32 11.85 1.15 4.53
N ILE A 33 12.39 0.05 5.03
CA ILE A 33 11.93 -1.29 4.66
C ILE A 33 11.39 -1.99 5.92
N HIS A 34 10.10 -2.30 5.91
CA HIS A 34 9.49 -3.22 6.84
C HIS A 34 9.57 -4.64 6.27
N VAL A 35 10.26 -5.53 6.97
CA VAL A 35 10.32 -6.95 6.66
C VAL A 35 9.33 -7.70 7.55
N ASP A 36 8.41 -8.48 6.96
CA ASP A 36 7.47 -9.32 7.71
C ASP A 36 8.19 -10.11 8.80
N SER A 37 7.67 -10.12 10.03
CA SER A 37 8.33 -10.78 11.16
C SER A 37 8.54 -12.30 10.98
N LYS A 38 7.81 -12.92 10.06
CA LYS A 38 7.98 -14.33 9.68
C LYS A 38 9.16 -14.59 8.74
N SER A 39 9.71 -13.55 8.12
CA SER A 39 10.80 -13.64 7.15
C SER A 39 12.14 -13.52 7.83
N ASP A 40 13.18 -14.11 7.25
CA ASP A 40 14.55 -13.93 7.74
C ASP A 40 15.04 -12.51 7.38
N ILE A 41 15.31 -11.68 8.40
CA ILE A 41 15.84 -10.33 8.23
C ILE A 41 17.24 -10.33 7.62
N ASN A 42 18.01 -11.39 7.83
CA ASN A 42 19.39 -11.48 7.34
C ASN A 42 19.47 -11.47 5.81
N GLU A 43 18.43 -11.93 5.11
CA GLU A 43 18.35 -11.82 3.65
C GLU A 43 18.40 -10.37 3.15
N PHE A 44 18.02 -9.41 4.00
CA PHE A 44 17.97 -7.98 3.69
C PHE A 44 19.21 -7.21 4.17
N SER A 45 20.17 -7.89 4.86
CA SER A 45 21.35 -7.26 5.47
C SER A 45 22.22 -6.51 4.46
N CYS A 46 22.26 -6.93 3.19
CA CYS A 46 22.97 -6.22 2.13
C CYS A 46 22.52 -4.76 1.95
N PHE A 47 21.29 -4.43 2.31
CA PHE A 47 20.78 -3.06 2.21
C PHE A 47 21.35 -2.13 3.28
N SER A 48 21.92 -2.65 4.37
CA SER A 48 22.64 -1.85 5.38
C SER A 48 23.92 -1.19 4.86
N ALA A 49 24.39 -1.58 3.68
CA ALA A 49 25.52 -0.91 3.02
C ALA A 49 25.16 0.50 2.51
N TYR A 50 23.88 0.81 2.34
CA TYR A 50 23.43 2.12 1.89
C TYR A 50 23.13 3.03 3.08
N SER A 51 23.76 4.19 3.17
CA SER A 51 23.65 5.13 4.30
C SER A 51 22.25 5.75 4.46
N ASN A 52 21.42 5.69 3.43
CA ASN A 52 20.06 6.24 3.39
C ASN A 52 18.98 5.15 3.39
N VAL A 53 19.33 3.89 3.68
CA VAL A 53 18.40 2.78 3.83
C VAL A 53 18.28 2.39 5.30
N ILE A 54 17.06 2.17 5.75
CA ILE A 54 16.71 1.76 7.12
C ILE A 54 15.91 0.47 7.03
N LEU A 55 16.41 -0.59 7.68
CA LEU A 55 15.60 -1.77 7.98
C LEU A 55 14.85 -1.50 9.28
N LEU A 56 13.52 -1.45 9.22
CA LEU A 56 12.70 -1.14 10.38
C LEU A 56 12.85 -2.23 11.46
N SER A 57 13.18 -1.83 12.70
CA SER A 57 13.36 -2.76 13.82
C SER A 57 12.02 -3.32 14.31
N GLU A 58 10.97 -2.47 14.32
CA GLU A 58 9.61 -2.90 14.64
C GLU A 58 9.03 -3.68 13.48
N ARG A 59 8.84 -4.99 13.67
CA ARG A 59 8.36 -5.91 12.62
C ARG A 59 7.04 -6.55 13.02
N HIS A 60 6.07 -6.48 12.12
CA HIS A 60 4.74 -7.03 12.32
C HIS A 60 4.57 -8.36 11.58
N ASN A 61 3.76 -9.26 12.16
CA ASN A 61 3.31 -10.47 11.49
C ASN A 61 2.18 -10.09 10.51
N VAL A 62 2.48 -10.08 9.24
CA VAL A 62 1.54 -9.69 8.19
C VAL A 62 0.82 -10.92 7.66
N LEU A 63 -0.36 -11.20 8.23
CA LEU A 63 -1.28 -12.19 7.67
C LEU A 63 -2.08 -11.56 6.53
N TRP A 64 -2.31 -12.33 5.47
CA TRP A 64 -3.11 -11.86 4.34
C TRP A 64 -4.52 -11.42 4.80
N GLY A 65 -4.89 -10.20 4.46
CA GLY A 65 -6.20 -9.63 4.80
C GLY A 65 -6.40 -9.28 6.26
N GLY A 66 -5.37 -9.34 7.12
CA GLY A 66 -5.41 -8.96 8.53
C GLY A 66 -4.80 -7.60 8.81
N MET A 67 -4.95 -7.13 10.06
CA MET A 67 -4.46 -5.81 10.52
C MET A 67 -2.93 -5.65 10.46
N GLY A 68 -2.15 -6.74 10.36
CA GLY A 68 -0.70 -6.66 10.31
C GLY A 68 -0.16 -5.76 9.19
N MET A 69 -0.86 -5.68 8.05
CA MET A 69 -0.51 -4.79 6.95
C MET A 69 -0.68 -3.31 7.33
N VAL A 70 -1.79 -2.98 8.00
CA VAL A 70 -2.05 -1.63 8.51
C VAL A 70 -1.03 -1.25 9.58
N SER A 71 -0.76 -2.15 10.55
CA SER A 71 0.24 -1.91 11.59
C SER A 71 1.64 -1.66 11.02
N ALA A 72 2.06 -2.48 10.06
CA ALA A 72 3.34 -2.31 9.37
C ALA A 72 3.42 -0.96 8.63
N THR A 73 2.33 -0.56 7.97
CA THR A 73 2.24 0.75 7.32
C THR A 73 2.37 1.89 8.34
N ILE A 74 1.65 1.81 9.47
CA ILE A 74 1.74 2.83 10.53
C ILE A 74 3.16 2.95 11.07
N SER A 75 3.87 1.83 11.31
CA SER A 75 5.25 1.87 11.77
C SER A 75 6.19 2.50 10.72
N LEU A 76 5.97 2.25 9.43
CA LEU A 76 6.69 2.92 8.34
C LEU A 76 6.43 4.43 8.32
N LEU A 77 5.17 4.86 8.47
CA LEU A 77 4.81 6.28 8.52
C LEU A 77 5.42 6.99 9.74
N LYS A 78 5.43 6.33 10.91
CA LYS A 78 6.06 6.85 12.13
C LYS A 78 7.56 7.02 11.96
N GLU A 79 8.25 6.02 11.42
CA GLU A 79 9.69 6.12 11.16
C GLU A 79 10.00 7.21 10.12
N ALA A 80 9.16 7.36 9.08
CA ALA A 80 9.34 8.40 8.09
C ALA A 80 9.35 9.81 8.71
N LEU A 81 8.52 10.08 9.72
CA LEU A 81 8.46 11.36 10.41
C LEU A 81 9.70 11.70 11.23
N ASN A 82 10.59 10.75 11.49
CA ASN A 82 11.91 11.00 12.07
C ASN A 82 12.89 11.64 11.08
N HIS A 83 12.50 11.78 9.80
CA HIS A 83 13.32 12.33 8.73
C HIS A 83 12.63 13.50 8.05
N LYS A 84 13.44 14.40 7.46
CA LYS A 84 12.89 15.46 6.61
C LYS A 84 12.52 14.91 5.24
N PHE A 85 11.29 15.11 4.81
CA PHE A 85 10.83 14.73 3.47
C PHE A 85 9.69 15.65 3.01
N ASP A 86 9.52 15.71 1.70
CA ASP A 86 8.42 16.43 1.05
C ASP A 86 7.30 15.44 0.70
N TYR A 87 7.66 14.22 0.27
CA TYR A 87 6.72 13.23 -0.22
C TYR A 87 7.13 11.79 0.15
N LEU A 88 6.13 10.96 0.41
CA LEU A 88 6.31 9.55 0.79
C LEU A 88 5.53 8.65 -0.17
N PHE A 89 6.13 7.53 -0.57
CA PHE A 89 5.47 6.45 -1.32
C PHE A 89 5.43 5.16 -0.50
N LEU A 90 4.24 4.55 -0.42
CA LEU A 90 4.08 3.20 0.10
C LEU A 90 4.14 2.19 -1.05
N LEU A 91 5.09 1.27 -0.98
CA LEU A 91 5.48 0.35 -2.03
C LEU A 91 5.58 -1.08 -1.50
N SER A 92 5.44 -2.06 -2.39
CA SER A 92 5.78 -3.46 -2.07
C SER A 92 7.15 -3.85 -2.65
N GLY A 93 7.67 -5.00 -2.21
CA GLY A 93 8.88 -5.56 -2.80
C GLY A 93 8.76 -6.02 -4.26
N ASP A 94 7.54 -5.97 -4.84
CA ASP A 94 7.25 -6.38 -6.22
C ASP A 94 6.90 -5.19 -7.12
N ASP A 95 7.12 -3.96 -6.65
CA ASP A 95 6.84 -2.73 -7.40
C ASP A 95 8.10 -2.24 -8.12
N LEU A 96 7.92 -1.61 -9.28
CA LEU A 96 8.97 -0.86 -9.98
C LEU A 96 8.50 0.56 -10.31
N VAL A 97 9.43 1.52 -10.23
CA VAL A 97 9.24 2.87 -10.77
C VAL A 97 9.34 2.81 -12.30
N CYS A 98 8.44 3.54 -12.98
CA CYS A 98 8.30 3.52 -14.44
C CYS A 98 8.83 4.81 -15.10
N VAL A 99 9.37 5.71 -14.32
CA VAL A 99 9.88 7.01 -14.77
C VAL A 99 11.26 7.28 -14.14
N ASP A 100 12.02 8.19 -14.71
CA ASP A 100 13.24 8.67 -14.04
C ASP A 100 12.93 9.55 -12.83
N GLU A 101 13.92 9.76 -11.96
CA GLU A 101 13.71 10.46 -10.71
C GLU A 101 13.42 11.96 -10.93
N ARG A 102 13.98 12.57 -11.97
CA ARG A 102 13.73 13.97 -12.30
C ARG A 102 12.28 14.16 -12.74
N TYR A 103 11.79 13.29 -13.63
CA TYR A 103 10.38 13.33 -14.04
C TYR A 103 9.45 13.16 -12.83
N LEU A 104 9.78 12.25 -11.90
CA LEU A 104 9.00 12.05 -10.68
C LEU A 104 8.94 13.33 -9.84
N ASP A 105 10.08 14.01 -9.66
CA ASP A 105 10.16 15.28 -8.91
C ASP A 105 9.37 16.40 -9.60
N ASP A 106 9.52 16.54 -10.91
CA ASP A 106 8.81 17.55 -11.70
C ASP A 106 7.30 17.30 -11.68
N PHE A 107 6.87 16.06 -11.81
CA PHE A 107 5.46 15.69 -11.72
C PHE A 107 4.86 16.07 -10.36
N LEU A 108 5.51 15.68 -9.26
CA LEU A 108 5.02 15.97 -7.91
C LEU A 108 4.93 17.48 -7.64
N ASN A 109 5.90 18.26 -8.12
CA ASN A 109 5.85 19.72 -8.04
C ASN A 109 4.68 20.30 -8.85
N ASN A 110 4.46 19.80 -10.06
CA ASN A 110 3.37 20.26 -10.95
C ASN A 110 1.98 19.99 -10.36
N ILE A 111 1.82 18.94 -9.58
CA ILE A 111 0.55 18.65 -8.86
C ILE A 111 0.50 19.27 -7.47
N ASN A 112 1.41 20.22 -7.13
CA ASN A 112 1.49 20.86 -5.81
C ASN A 112 1.54 19.89 -4.64
N LEU A 113 2.23 18.77 -4.79
CA LEU A 113 2.34 17.69 -3.80
C LEU A 113 0.99 17.12 -3.33
N PHE A 114 -0.03 17.13 -4.17
CA PHE A 114 -1.30 16.49 -3.86
C PHE A 114 -1.11 15.00 -3.61
N ASN A 115 -1.91 14.46 -2.71
CA ASN A 115 -1.82 13.06 -2.33
C ASN A 115 -2.29 12.15 -3.47
N LEU A 116 -1.47 11.17 -3.82
CA LEU A 116 -1.75 10.14 -4.82
C LEU A 116 -2.41 8.93 -4.14
N ILE A 117 -3.71 8.99 -3.95
CA ILE A 117 -4.51 7.91 -3.38
C ILE A 117 -5.72 7.62 -4.27
N HIS A 118 -5.95 6.36 -4.56
CA HIS A 118 -7.06 5.96 -5.44
C HIS A 118 -8.22 5.41 -4.63
N TYR A 119 -9.34 6.10 -4.67
CA TYR A 119 -10.62 5.62 -4.19
C TYR A 119 -11.32 4.81 -5.27
N GLN A 120 -12.00 3.72 -4.89
CA GLN A 120 -12.77 2.97 -5.88
C GLN A 120 -13.83 3.85 -6.54
N ASP A 121 -13.96 3.73 -7.84
CA ASP A 121 -14.91 4.45 -8.67
C ASP A 121 -15.33 3.59 -9.88
N GLU A 122 -15.84 4.20 -10.95
CA GLU A 122 -16.25 3.54 -12.18
C GLU A 122 -15.15 2.78 -12.91
N ARG A 123 -13.86 3.08 -12.62
CA ARG A 123 -12.69 2.35 -13.17
C ARG A 123 -12.47 1.00 -12.51
N ASN A 124 -13.18 0.72 -11.41
CA ASN A 124 -13.02 -0.50 -10.62
C ASN A 124 -14.37 -1.19 -10.39
N GLY A 125 -14.33 -2.51 -10.22
CA GLY A 125 -15.49 -3.22 -9.70
C GLY A 125 -15.86 -2.76 -8.29
N TYR A 126 -17.15 -2.47 -8.06
CA TYR A 126 -17.61 -2.01 -6.75
C TYR A 126 -17.55 -3.10 -5.69
N VAL A 127 -16.90 -2.80 -4.59
CA VAL A 127 -16.88 -3.61 -3.36
C VAL A 127 -17.37 -2.74 -2.21
N ASN A 128 -18.45 -3.16 -1.55
CA ASN A 128 -18.96 -2.43 -0.39
C ASN A 128 -17.94 -2.44 0.76
N PRO A 129 -17.39 -1.27 1.15
CA PRO A 129 -16.37 -1.17 2.20
C PRO A 129 -16.90 -1.61 3.58
N ASP A 130 -18.19 -1.47 3.85
CA ASP A 130 -18.81 -1.88 5.11
C ASP A 130 -18.60 -3.37 5.39
N ASN A 131 -18.60 -4.20 4.34
CA ASN A 131 -18.38 -5.63 4.48
C ASN A 131 -16.98 -5.98 5.01
N ARG A 132 -16.02 -5.04 4.93
CA ARG A 132 -14.67 -5.23 5.48
C ARG A 132 -14.65 -5.02 7.00
N VAL A 133 -15.49 -4.14 7.55
CA VAL A 133 -15.42 -3.64 8.94
C VAL A 133 -16.60 -4.10 9.79
N LYS A 134 -17.77 -4.33 9.20
CA LYS A 134 -19.02 -4.62 9.90
C LYS A 134 -18.95 -5.83 10.84
N TYR A 135 -18.08 -6.80 10.56
CA TYR A 135 -17.97 -8.03 11.35
C TYR A 135 -16.55 -8.23 11.85
N ARG A 136 -16.41 -8.89 13.00
CA ARG A 136 -15.14 -9.40 13.52
C ARG A 136 -14.87 -10.77 12.92
N TYR A 137 -13.93 -10.82 11.99
CA TYR A 137 -13.59 -12.05 11.25
C TYR A 137 -12.66 -12.94 12.05
N PRO A 138 -12.94 -14.24 12.16
CA PRO A 138 -12.05 -15.19 12.79
C PRO A 138 -10.74 -15.40 12.02
N SER A 139 -9.70 -15.88 12.71
CA SER A 139 -8.35 -16.04 12.17
C SER A 139 -8.25 -16.90 10.90
N PHE A 140 -9.18 -17.85 10.68
CA PHE A 140 -9.20 -18.67 9.47
C PHE A 140 -9.59 -17.91 8.19
N PHE A 141 -10.06 -16.65 8.30
CA PHE A 141 -10.21 -15.75 7.15
C PHE A 141 -8.88 -15.16 6.68
N PHE A 142 -7.89 -15.05 7.54
CA PHE A 142 -6.61 -14.39 7.27
C PHE A 142 -5.54 -15.37 6.74
N LYS A 143 -5.99 -16.36 5.94
CA LYS A 143 -5.14 -17.34 5.28
C LYS A 143 -5.26 -17.18 3.77
N LYS A 144 -4.14 -17.09 3.07
CA LYS A 144 -4.12 -17.06 1.61
C LYS A 144 -4.57 -18.39 1.02
N GLU A 145 -4.08 -19.47 1.59
CA GLU A 145 -4.48 -20.84 1.23
C GLU A 145 -5.46 -21.36 2.28
N SER A 146 -6.61 -21.87 1.85
CA SER A 146 -7.63 -22.43 2.70
C SER A 146 -7.84 -23.91 2.38
N ASN A 147 -7.90 -24.75 3.42
CA ASN A 147 -8.26 -26.15 3.31
C ASN A 147 -9.81 -26.34 3.30
N ARG A 148 -10.28 -27.58 3.08
CA ARG A 148 -11.71 -27.91 3.07
C ARG A 148 -12.42 -27.53 4.38
N LEU A 149 -11.73 -27.65 5.51
CA LEU A 149 -12.27 -27.29 6.83
C LEU A 149 -12.43 -25.78 6.97
N ASP A 150 -11.46 -24.99 6.48
CA ASP A 150 -11.56 -23.52 6.49
C ASP A 150 -12.71 -23.04 5.58
N TYR A 151 -12.95 -23.74 4.46
CA TYR A 151 -14.12 -23.46 3.60
C TYR A 151 -15.44 -23.70 4.34
N LEU A 152 -15.60 -24.83 5.02
CA LEU A 152 -16.79 -25.15 5.83
C LEU A 152 -16.98 -24.12 6.96
N ARG A 153 -15.90 -23.74 7.66
CA ARG A 153 -15.93 -22.71 8.71
C ARG A 153 -16.38 -21.36 8.17
N ARG A 154 -15.91 -20.97 6.97
CA ARG A 154 -16.32 -19.72 6.31
C ARG A 154 -17.79 -19.75 5.90
N LEU A 155 -18.29 -20.90 5.44
CA LEU A 155 -19.71 -21.10 5.14
C LEU A 155 -20.56 -20.98 6.41
N PHE A 156 -20.16 -21.65 7.49
CA PHE A 156 -20.83 -21.57 8.79
C PHE A 156 -20.82 -20.13 9.34
N PHE A 157 -19.69 -19.42 9.22
CA PHE A 157 -19.60 -18.02 9.60
C PHE A 157 -20.63 -17.16 8.87
N LYS A 158 -20.90 -17.39 7.59
CA LYS A 158 -21.92 -16.62 6.83
C LYS A 158 -23.31 -16.75 7.45
N LEU A 159 -23.63 -17.90 8.06
CA LEU A 159 -24.93 -18.15 8.71
C LEU A 159 -25.01 -17.47 10.08
N PHE A 160 -23.92 -17.41 10.83
CA PHE A 160 -23.90 -16.95 12.22
C PHE A 160 -23.13 -15.62 12.43
N LYS A 161 -22.77 -14.92 11.37
CA LYS A 161 -22.01 -13.65 11.43
C LYS A 161 -22.67 -12.56 12.28
N PHE A 162 -23.98 -12.63 12.51
CA PHE A 162 -24.71 -11.67 13.33
C PHE A 162 -24.23 -11.65 14.80
N SER A 163 -23.74 -12.77 15.32
CA SER A 163 -23.15 -12.84 16.67
C SER A 163 -21.78 -12.15 16.78
N ARG A 164 -21.21 -11.76 15.66
CA ARG A 164 -19.87 -11.15 15.56
C ARG A 164 -19.90 -9.76 14.94
N ILE A 165 -21.00 -9.04 15.13
CA ILE A 165 -21.13 -7.66 14.69
C ILE A 165 -20.13 -6.79 15.46
N ASN A 166 -19.42 -5.94 14.74
CA ASN A 166 -18.50 -4.97 15.29
C ASN A 166 -19.29 -3.81 15.91
N LYS A 167 -19.22 -3.64 17.24
CA LYS A 167 -19.94 -2.56 17.94
C LYS A 167 -19.45 -1.17 17.50
N GLU A 168 -18.15 -1.01 17.29
CA GLU A 168 -17.56 0.26 16.84
C GLU A 168 -18.01 0.66 15.44
N TYR A 169 -18.29 -0.33 14.58
CA TYR A 169 -18.89 -0.09 13.28
C TYR A 169 -20.26 0.63 13.41
N HIS A 170 -21.11 0.16 14.32
CA HIS A 170 -22.42 0.79 14.54
C HIS A 170 -22.27 2.22 15.05
N ASN A 171 -21.40 2.45 16.03
CA ASN A 171 -21.14 3.78 16.56
C ASN A 171 -20.67 4.73 15.45
N PHE A 172 -19.73 4.29 14.61
CA PHE A 172 -19.19 5.08 13.51
C PHE A 172 -20.25 5.47 12.49
N ILE A 173 -21.07 4.53 12.03
CA ILE A 173 -22.15 4.79 11.06
C ILE A 173 -23.26 5.63 11.66
N SER A 174 -23.67 5.37 12.91
CA SER A 174 -24.72 6.14 13.60
C SER A 174 -24.32 7.60 13.83
N SER A 175 -23.04 7.90 13.91
CA SER A 175 -22.50 9.28 13.97
C SER A 175 -22.43 9.96 12.58
N GLY A 176 -23.01 9.34 11.52
CA GLY A 176 -23.08 9.92 10.18
C GLY A 176 -21.85 9.70 9.31
N HIS A 177 -20.86 8.94 9.79
CA HIS A 177 -19.65 8.65 9.04
C HIS A 177 -19.82 7.49 8.06
N ARG A 178 -18.93 7.42 7.05
CA ARG A 178 -18.96 6.39 6.00
C ARG A 178 -17.58 5.78 5.84
N PHE A 179 -17.55 4.51 5.41
CA PHE A 179 -16.31 3.85 5.02
C PHE A 179 -16.02 4.11 3.54
N TYR A 180 -14.72 4.25 3.24
CA TYR A 180 -14.21 4.44 1.89
C TYR A 180 -13.17 3.37 1.59
N LYS A 181 -13.18 2.86 0.36
CA LYS A 181 -12.27 1.81 -0.11
C LYS A 181 -11.45 2.31 -1.29
N GLY A 182 -10.24 1.79 -1.40
CA GLY A 182 -9.40 1.98 -2.56
C GLY A 182 -8.19 1.06 -2.57
N SER A 183 -7.16 1.45 -3.30
CA SER A 183 -5.91 0.69 -3.36
C SER A 183 -5.06 0.96 -2.12
N GLN A 184 -4.49 -0.08 -1.53
CA GLN A 184 -3.55 0.03 -0.39
C GLN A 184 -2.36 0.96 -0.68
N TRP A 185 -1.92 1.02 -1.93
CA TRP A 185 -0.69 1.68 -2.34
C TRP A 185 -0.95 3.15 -2.67
N PHE A 186 -0.23 4.03 -2.03
CA PHE A 186 -0.43 5.47 -2.13
C PHE A 186 0.88 6.26 -2.13
N GLY A 187 0.79 7.52 -2.53
CA GLY A 187 1.79 8.55 -2.29
C GLY A 187 1.18 9.68 -1.46
N LEU A 188 1.85 10.11 -0.39
CA LEU A 188 1.35 11.13 0.51
C LEU A 188 2.39 12.23 0.74
N ASN A 189 1.94 13.47 0.83
CA ASN A 189 2.79 14.58 1.26
C ASN A 189 3.06 14.51 2.78
N HIS A 190 4.09 15.22 3.23
CA HIS A 190 4.51 15.24 4.63
C HIS A 190 3.36 15.64 5.58
N LYS A 191 2.57 16.66 5.21
CA LYS A 191 1.47 17.14 6.05
C LYS A 191 0.44 16.02 6.31
N THR A 192 0.02 15.34 5.26
CA THR A 192 -0.94 14.22 5.37
C THR A 192 -0.42 13.08 6.24
N VAL A 193 0.87 12.72 6.12
CA VAL A 193 1.49 11.70 6.98
C VAL A 193 1.47 12.14 8.44
N SER A 194 1.81 13.41 8.71
CA SER A 194 1.80 13.98 10.06
C SER A 194 0.38 13.99 10.66
N ASP A 195 -0.61 14.43 9.90
CA ASP A 195 -2.01 14.50 10.35
C ASP A 195 -2.56 13.09 10.65
N ILE A 196 -2.24 12.09 9.83
CA ILE A 196 -2.60 10.68 10.06
C ILE A 196 -2.02 10.18 11.39
N ILE A 197 -0.71 10.37 11.62
CA ILE A 197 -0.05 9.84 12.81
C ILE A 197 -0.49 10.59 14.06
N LEU A 198 -0.66 11.91 13.99
CA LEU A 198 -1.20 12.71 15.09
C LEU A 198 -2.59 12.19 15.49
N PHE A 199 -3.49 12.05 14.52
CA PHE A 199 -4.84 11.52 14.80
C PHE A 199 -4.79 10.14 15.45
N LEU A 200 -3.99 9.21 14.94
CA LEU A 200 -3.91 7.85 15.47
C LEU A 200 -3.33 7.78 16.88
N ASN A 201 -2.43 8.70 17.24
CA ASN A 201 -1.88 8.79 18.60
C ASN A 201 -2.93 9.26 19.61
N GLU A 202 -3.84 10.14 19.20
CA GLU A 202 -4.89 10.71 20.07
C GLU A 202 -6.16 9.86 20.07
N ASN A 203 -6.37 8.99 19.08
CA ASN A 203 -7.64 8.31 18.83
C ASN A 203 -7.47 6.79 18.70
N SER A 204 -7.09 6.11 19.77
CA SER A 204 -6.89 4.65 19.79
C SER A 204 -8.14 3.85 19.40
N TRP A 205 -9.33 4.41 19.63
CA TRP A 205 -10.60 3.80 19.20
C TRP A 205 -10.66 3.49 17.69
N TYR A 206 -9.96 4.29 16.88
CA TYR A 206 -9.95 4.07 15.43
C TYR A 206 -9.24 2.77 15.05
N LEU A 207 -8.18 2.39 15.77
CA LEU A 207 -7.54 1.08 15.60
C LEU A 207 -8.47 -0.06 16.04
N ASP A 208 -9.21 0.13 17.14
CA ASP A 208 -10.18 -0.86 17.62
C ASP A 208 -11.35 -1.05 16.66
N LEU A 209 -11.77 -0.01 15.94
CA LEU A 209 -12.77 -0.07 14.88
C LEU A 209 -12.40 -1.11 13.81
N TYR A 210 -11.12 -1.26 13.48
CA TYR A 210 -10.64 -2.19 12.45
C TYR A 210 -10.09 -3.52 13.00
N ARG A 211 -10.08 -3.71 14.31
CA ARG A 211 -9.65 -4.99 14.91
C ARG A 211 -10.44 -6.14 14.28
N ASP A 212 -9.75 -7.20 13.84
CA ASP A 212 -10.33 -8.37 13.18
C ASP A 212 -11.16 -8.05 11.91
N SER A 213 -10.95 -6.91 11.27
CA SER A 213 -11.55 -6.57 9.98
C SER A 213 -10.91 -7.39 8.86
N LEU A 214 -11.65 -7.58 7.75
CA LEU A 214 -11.16 -8.32 6.58
C LEU A 214 -10.57 -7.36 5.54
N ILE A 215 -9.30 -7.52 5.20
CA ILE A 215 -8.56 -6.67 4.25
C ILE A 215 -8.71 -5.18 4.62
N PRO A 216 -8.35 -4.81 5.87
CA PRO A 216 -8.49 -3.44 6.36
C PRO A 216 -7.60 -2.44 5.63
N ASP A 217 -6.47 -2.86 5.08
CA ASP A 217 -5.50 -2.05 4.32
C ASP A 217 -6.14 -1.30 3.14
N GLU A 218 -7.21 -1.84 2.56
CA GLU A 218 -7.96 -1.20 1.47
C GLU A 218 -9.00 -0.15 1.96
N VAL A 219 -9.26 -0.07 3.27
CA VAL A 219 -10.33 0.78 3.84
C VAL A 219 -9.82 1.74 4.89
N PHE A 220 -8.84 1.34 5.70
CA PHE A 220 -8.34 2.06 6.86
C PHE A 220 -7.87 3.48 6.52
N PHE A 221 -6.86 3.60 5.66
CA PHE A 221 -6.28 4.90 5.31
C PHE A 221 -7.23 5.74 4.46
N HIS A 222 -8.00 5.13 3.58
CA HIS A 222 -8.99 5.81 2.75
C HIS A 222 -10.09 6.47 3.60
N THR A 223 -10.60 5.72 4.59
CA THR A 223 -11.59 6.25 5.52
C THR A 223 -10.98 7.32 6.42
N LEU A 224 -9.78 7.10 6.95
CA LEU A 224 -9.11 8.06 7.83
C LEU A 224 -8.86 9.40 7.14
N ILE A 225 -8.31 9.39 5.94
CA ILE A 225 -8.02 10.61 5.16
C ILE A 225 -9.30 11.43 4.94
N LYS A 226 -10.42 10.77 4.61
CA LYS A 226 -11.73 11.45 4.49
C LYS A 226 -12.27 11.93 5.84
N TYR A 227 -12.09 11.14 6.89
CA TYR A 227 -12.57 11.46 8.24
C TYR A 227 -11.89 12.71 8.82
N ILE A 228 -10.58 12.84 8.65
CA ILE A 228 -9.81 14.00 9.12
C ILE A 228 -9.83 15.20 8.15
N GLY A 229 -10.60 15.10 7.05
CA GLY A 229 -10.89 16.22 6.16
C GLY A 229 -9.77 16.60 5.19
N ILE A 230 -8.89 15.68 4.84
CA ILE A 230 -7.84 15.92 3.83
C ILE A 230 -8.47 15.97 2.43
N ASN A 231 -8.29 17.09 1.74
CA ASN A 231 -8.88 17.38 0.43
C ASN A 231 -7.85 17.54 -0.70
N ASP A 232 -6.55 17.64 -0.38
CA ASP A 232 -5.47 17.79 -1.35
C ASP A 232 -5.18 16.44 -2.04
N LEU A 233 -6.17 15.97 -2.81
CA LEU A 233 -6.15 14.67 -3.48
C LEU A 233 -6.01 14.87 -4.99
N TYR A 234 -5.02 14.22 -5.59
CA TYR A 234 -4.89 14.15 -7.04
C TYR A 234 -6.04 13.32 -7.63
N SER A 235 -6.61 13.79 -8.71
CA SER A 235 -7.63 13.07 -9.48
C SER A 235 -7.48 13.35 -10.96
N ASP A 236 -7.35 12.28 -11.74
CA ASP A 236 -7.31 12.33 -13.21
C ASP A 236 -8.04 11.09 -13.77
N LYS A 237 -9.24 11.29 -14.28
CA LYS A 237 -10.08 10.22 -14.83
C LYS A 237 -9.55 9.64 -16.14
N THR A 238 -8.57 10.27 -16.76
CA THR A 238 -7.88 9.72 -17.95
C THR A 238 -6.85 8.66 -17.59
N LYS A 239 -6.43 8.61 -16.32
CA LYS A 239 -5.46 7.64 -15.79
C LYS A 239 -6.17 6.37 -15.30
N VAL A 240 -5.46 5.27 -15.30
CA VAL A 240 -5.98 3.98 -14.78
C VAL A 240 -6.21 4.01 -13.27
N SER A 241 -5.54 4.92 -12.57
CA SER A 241 -5.61 5.05 -11.10
C SER A 241 -5.08 6.42 -10.66
N ASP A 242 -5.77 7.08 -9.72
CA ASP A 242 -5.31 8.34 -9.13
C ASP A 242 -4.05 8.16 -8.25
N ALA A 243 -3.74 6.93 -7.83
CA ALA A 243 -2.48 6.59 -7.18
C ALA A 243 -1.31 6.44 -8.18
N LEU A 244 -1.57 6.62 -9.48
CA LEU A 244 -0.62 6.51 -10.59
C LEU A 244 0.21 5.22 -10.52
N ARG A 245 -0.49 4.11 -10.22
CA ARG A 245 0.08 2.76 -10.15
C ARG A 245 -0.62 1.86 -11.16
N TYR A 246 0.13 1.38 -12.13
CA TYR A 246 -0.35 0.40 -13.10
C TYR A 246 -0.44 -0.98 -12.43
N THR A 247 -1.58 -1.61 -12.54
CA THR A 247 -1.83 -2.97 -12.02
C THR A 247 -2.81 -3.67 -12.94
N ASP A 248 -2.46 -4.87 -13.41
CA ASP A 248 -3.35 -5.65 -14.26
C ASP A 248 -4.25 -6.57 -13.43
N TRP A 249 -5.54 -6.25 -13.39
CA TRP A 249 -6.58 -7.02 -12.73
C TRP A 249 -7.47 -7.78 -13.72
N ILE A 250 -7.12 -7.80 -15.03
CA ILE A 250 -8.03 -8.26 -16.09
C ILE A 250 -7.50 -9.50 -16.81
N THR A 251 -6.22 -9.54 -17.17
CA THR A 251 -5.70 -10.48 -18.17
C THR A 251 -4.96 -11.71 -17.64
N GLY A 252 -4.96 -11.94 -16.34
CA GLY A 252 -4.19 -13.05 -15.75
C GLY A 252 -5.05 -14.20 -15.23
N PRO A 253 -4.47 -15.40 -15.03
CA PRO A 253 -5.09 -16.43 -14.21
C PRO A 253 -5.04 -16.08 -12.73
N ASP A 254 -3.99 -15.35 -12.28
CA ASP A 254 -3.79 -14.86 -10.91
C ASP A 254 -3.89 -13.34 -10.88
N TYR A 255 -4.51 -12.78 -9.85
CA TYR A 255 -4.74 -11.35 -9.73
C TYR A 255 -4.08 -10.73 -8.49
N PRO A 256 -3.40 -9.58 -8.64
CA PRO A 256 -3.04 -8.95 -9.90
C PRO A 256 -2.04 -9.81 -10.68
N ARG A 257 -2.11 -9.77 -12.02
CA ARG A 257 -1.19 -10.50 -12.91
C ARG A 257 0.25 -10.01 -12.71
N SER A 258 1.20 -10.92 -12.81
CA SER A 258 2.62 -10.55 -12.88
C SER A 258 2.91 -9.94 -14.26
N LEU A 259 3.45 -8.71 -14.22
CA LEU A 259 3.85 -7.95 -15.41
C LEU A 259 5.20 -8.44 -15.93
N ASP A 260 5.40 -8.31 -17.24
CA ASP A 260 6.62 -8.69 -17.93
C ASP A 260 6.98 -7.68 -19.05
N TYR A 261 7.89 -8.08 -19.93
CA TYR A 261 8.40 -7.20 -20.99
C TYR A 261 7.30 -6.76 -21.98
N ASP A 262 6.33 -7.61 -22.25
CA ASP A 262 5.22 -7.32 -23.19
C ASP A 262 4.26 -6.25 -22.66
N ASP A 263 4.36 -5.93 -21.37
CA ASP A 263 3.55 -4.88 -20.75
C ASP A 263 4.20 -3.49 -20.79
N VAL A 264 5.47 -3.39 -21.14
CA VAL A 264 6.24 -2.12 -21.06
C VAL A 264 5.52 -1.00 -21.81
N ASP A 265 5.08 -1.22 -23.02
CA ASP A 265 4.37 -0.20 -23.81
C ASP A 265 3.04 0.22 -23.20
N LYS A 266 2.30 -0.74 -22.63
CA LYS A 266 1.03 -0.45 -21.93
C LYS A 266 1.26 0.38 -20.67
N ILE A 267 2.30 0.02 -19.89
CA ILE A 267 2.69 0.75 -18.69
C ILE A 267 3.07 2.18 -19.04
N LYS A 268 3.94 2.39 -20.03
CA LYS A 268 4.34 3.72 -20.49
C LYS A 268 3.16 4.55 -20.95
N LYS A 269 2.30 4.00 -21.82
CA LYS A 269 1.08 4.67 -22.32
C LYS A 269 0.10 5.03 -21.21
N SER A 270 0.10 4.29 -20.08
CA SER A 270 -0.76 4.61 -18.93
C SER A 270 -0.37 5.90 -18.21
N GLY A 271 0.89 6.34 -18.38
CA GLY A 271 1.46 7.48 -17.65
C GLY A 271 1.51 7.28 -16.13
N CYS A 272 1.54 6.03 -15.67
CA CYS A 272 1.71 5.71 -14.25
C CYS A 272 3.16 5.88 -13.81
N LEU A 273 3.35 6.33 -12.56
CA LEU A 273 4.68 6.51 -11.96
C LEU A 273 5.30 5.19 -11.51
N PHE A 274 4.46 4.25 -11.11
CA PHE A 274 4.85 2.92 -10.65
C PHE A 274 3.99 1.85 -11.32
N ALA A 275 4.51 0.62 -11.35
CA ALA A 275 3.75 -0.55 -11.79
C ALA A 275 3.96 -1.74 -10.85
N ARG A 276 2.97 -2.63 -10.81
CA ARG A 276 3.00 -3.87 -10.03
C ARG A 276 2.07 -4.94 -10.62
N LYS A 277 2.37 -6.21 -10.36
CA LYS A 277 3.53 -6.73 -9.66
C LYS A 277 4.49 -7.38 -10.64
N PHE A 278 5.75 -7.30 -10.34
CA PHE A 278 6.80 -7.95 -11.13
C PHE A 278 7.25 -9.25 -10.46
N LYS A 279 7.74 -10.21 -11.26
CA LYS A 279 8.30 -11.47 -10.76
C LYS A 279 9.59 -11.22 -9.98
N HIS A 280 9.90 -12.13 -9.05
CA HIS A 280 11.11 -12.04 -8.23
C HIS A 280 12.41 -11.99 -9.01
N ASP A 281 12.43 -12.54 -10.22
CA ASP A 281 13.57 -12.66 -11.12
C ASP A 281 13.56 -11.66 -12.30
N THR A 282 12.68 -10.65 -12.23
CA THR A 282 12.57 -9.59 -13.25
C THR A 282 13.95 -9.03 -13.61
N SER A 283 14.19 -8.87 -14.93
CA SER A 283 15.48 -8.44 -15.43
C SER A 283 15.75 -6.94 -15.25
N VAL A 284 17.03 -6.57 -15.12
CA VAL A 284 17.47 -5.18 -15.12
C VAL A 284 17.10 -4.48 -16.43
N HIS A 285 17.19 -5.21 -17.56
CA HIS A 285 16.83 -4.67 -18.86
C HIS A 285 15.36 -4.20 -18.94
N LEU A 286 14.41 -4.97 -18.36
CA LEU A 286 13.02 -4.55 -18.27
C LEU A 286 12.89 -3.27 -17.43
N PHE A 287 13.59 -3.20 -16.30
CA PHE A 287 13.58 -2.02 -15.44
C PHE A 287 14.13 -0.78 -16.13
N ASP A 288 15.18 -0.93 -16.95
CA ASP A 288 15.74 0.16 -17.73
C ASP A 288 14.79 0.60 -18.84
N GLU A 289 14.14 -0.35 -19.53
CA GLU A 289 13.15 -0.04 -20.57
C GLU A 289 11.94 0.74 -20.01
N LEU A 290 11.44 0.39 -18.84
CA LEU A 290 10.32 1.11 -18.21
C LEU A 290 10.61 2.61 -18.04
N ARG A 291 11.86 2.98 -17.75
CA ARG A 291 12.28 4.35 -17.43
C ARG A 291 12.79 5.15 -18.62
N LYS A 292 12.99 4.53 -19.78
CA LYS A 292 13.31 5.28 -20.99
C LYS A 292 12.13 6.17 -21.36
N SER A 293 12.39 7.45 -21.55
CA SER A 293 11.39 8.40 -22.06
C SER A 293 10.75 7.87 -23.33
N VAL A 294 9.45 8.05 -23.47
CA VAL A 294 8.72 7.77 -24.71
C VAL A 294 9.08 8.82 -25.74
#